data_a5cbdff8c757d23930d4ef93e77af70e
#
_entry.id   a5cbdff8c757d23930d4ef93e77af70e
#
_cell.length_a   1.000
_cell.length_b   1.000
_cell.length_c   1.000
_cell.angle_alpha   90.00
_cell.angle_beta   90.00
_cell.angle_gamma   90.00
#
_symmetry.space_group_name_H-M   'P 1'
#
loop_
_entity.id
_entity.type
_entity.pdbx_description
1 polymer ?
#
loop_
_entity_poly.entity_id
_entity_poly.type
_entity_poly.pdbx_seq_one_letter_code
_entity_poly.pdbx_strand_id
1 'polypeptide(L)'
;MGTRILWIFIAALSLIFASAQEQAAHPKPDQAELEKRFKDQLTDCVFDGHWCMVQDGKLSEEKSEKYSITSATKSGQDVWIIYAKMQFRGKEVSVPVPVQVKWAGDTPVITLDKVTIPGMGTYSARVLVYEKTYAGTWSAGDHGGMLHGLIKKKESKAE
;
A
#
# COMPACT_ATOMS: atom_id res chain seq x y z
N MET A 1 -76.89 31.13 -15.48
CA MET A 1 -76.27 30.32 -16.53
C MET A 1 -74.78 30.44 -16.33
N GLY A 2 -74.18 29.44 -15.62
CA GLY A 2 -72.74 29.45 -15.26
C GLY A 2 -72.07 28.25 -15.87
N THR A 3 -71.19 28.52 -16.79
CA THR A 3 -70.39 27.51 -17.48
C THR A 3 -69.18 27.11 -16.60
N ARG A 4 -69.16 25.88 -16.12
CA ARG A 4 -68.03 25.33 -15.40
C ARG A 4 -66.98 24.83 -16.37
N ILE A 5 -65.80 25.46 -16.37
CA ILE A 5 -64.65 25.02 -17.14
C ILE A 5 -63.88 23.99 -16.28
N LEU A 6 -63.87 22.76 -16.76
CA LEU A 6 -63.15 21.64 -16.11
C LEU A 6 -61.69 21.64 -16.61
N TRP A 7 -60.76 21.96 -15.68
CA TRP A 7 -59.32 21.86 -15.94
C TRP A 7 -58.86 20.41 -15.76
N ILE A 8 -58.49 19.76 -16.86
CA ILE A 8 -57.88 18.45 -16.83
C ILE A 8 -56.37 18.64 -16.66
N PHE A 9 -55.84 18.32 -15.44
CA PHE A 9 -54.39 18.23 -15.22
C PHE A 9 -53.88 16.91 -15.80
N ILE A 10 -53.15 16.96 -16.90
CA ILE A 10 -52.37 15.83 -17.42
C ILE A 10 -51.07 15.83 -16.65
N ALA A 11 -50.93 14.94 -15.67
CA ALA A 11 -49.66 14.66 -14.99
C ALA A 11 -48.79 13.81 -15.93
N ALA A 12 -47.82 14.42 -16.59
CA ALA A 12 -46.78 13.70 -17.33
C ALA A 12 -45.83 13.05 -16.32
N LEU A 13 -45.97 11.73 -16.10
CA LEU A 13 -45.09 10.92 -15.33
C LEU A 13 -43.82 10.65 -16.13
N SER A 14 -42.78 11.46 -15.94
CA SER A 14 -41.46 11.26 -16.53
C SER A 14 -40.76 10.08 -15.84
N LEU A 15 -40.77 8.93 -16.49
CA LEU A 15 -39.93 7.78 -16.10
C LEU A 15 -38.47 8.13 -16.39
N ILE A 16 -37.75 8.52 -15.36
CA ILE A 16 -36.28 8.61 -15.39
C ILE A 16 -35.75 7.20 -15.35
N PHE A 17 -35.41 6.62 -16.48
CA PHE A 17 -34.59 5.43 -16.55
C PHE A 17 -33.17 5.83 -16.07
N ALA A 18 -32.87 5.56 -14.80
CA ALA A 18 -31.49 5.55 -14.32
C ALA A 18 -30.80 4.37 -15.00
N SER A 19 -30.07 4.64 -16.08
CA SER A 19 -29.11 3.68 -16.64
C SER A 19 -28.04 3.46 -15.59
N ALA A 20 -28.18 2.40 -14.79
CA ALA A 20 -27.06 1.86 -14.03
C ALA A 20 -26.02 1.44 -15.09
N GLN A 21 -25.01 2.28 -15.28
CA GLN A 21 -23.84 1.92 -16.07
C GLN A 21 -23.21 0.75 -15.34
N GLU A 22 -23.47 -0.46 -15.84
CA GLU A 22 -22.79 -1.69 -15.41
C GLU A 22 -21.32 -1.49 -15.76
N GLN A 23 -20.59 -1.03 -14.77
CA GLN A 23 -19.15 -0.84 -14.87
C GLN A 23 -18.59 -2.24 -15.13
N ALA A 24 -18.14 -2.47 -16.36
CA ALA A 24 -17.57 -3.73 -16.79
C ALA A 24 -16.55 -4.16 -15.72
N ALA A 25 -16.89 -5.15 -14.93
CA ALA A 25 -16.04 -5.67 -13.90
C ALA A 25 -14.81 -6.25 -14.61
N HIS A 26 -13.68 -5.53 -14.55
CA HIS A 26 -12.41 -6.12 -14.93
C HIS A 26 -12.26 -7.43 -14.14
N PRO A 27 -11.94 -8.55 -14.79
CA PRO A 27 -11.77 -9.80 -14.08
C PRO A 27 -10.75 -9.57 -12.97
N LYS A 28 -11.15 -9.87 -11.72
CA LYS A 28 -10.27 -9.72 -10.56
C LYS A 28 -9.03 -10.58 -10.81
N PRO A 29 -7.81 -10.04 -10.74
CA PRO A 29 -6.60 -10.81 -10.92
C PRO A 29 -6.61 -12.01 -9.95
N ASP A 30 -6.13 -13.15 -10.39
CA ASP A 30 -5.96 -14.27 -9.49
C ASP A 30 -4.83 -14.02 -8.48
N GLN A 31 -4.81 -14.80 -7.42
CA GLN A 31 -3.84 -14.63 -6.34
C GLN A 31 -2.39 -14.80 -6.85
N ALA A 32 -2.15 -15.71 -7.77
CA ALA A 32 -0.81 -15.95 -8.31
C ALA A 32 -0.31 -14.76 -9.14
N GLU A 33 -1.18 -14.14 -9.89
CA GLU A 33 -0.86 -12.92 -10.64
C GLU A 33 -0.56 -11.74 -9.71
N LEU A 34 -1.35 -11.55 -8.65
CA LEU A 34 -1.11 -10.52 -7.64
C LEU A 34 0.25 -10.70 -6.97
N GLU A 35 0.57 -11.92 -6.57
CA GLU A 35 1.84 -12.27 -5.95
C GLU A 35 3.03 -12.06 -6.90
N LYS A 36 2.86 -12.40 -8.17
CA LYS A 36 3.87 -12.13 -9.18
C LYS A 36 4.11 -10.62 -9.35
N ARG A 37 3.06 -9.82 -9.46
CA ARG A 37 3.15 -8.35 -9.55
C ARG A 37 3.85 -7.77 -8.34
N PHE A 38 3.52 -8.20 -7.14
CA PHE A 38 4.14 -7.77 -5.89
C PHE A 38 5.64 -8.11 -5.87
N LYS A 39 6.00 -9.35 -6.21
CA LYS A 39 7.39 -9.78 -6.33
C LYS A 39 8.17 -8.91 -7.33
N ASP A 40 7.62 -8.74 -8.54
CA ASP A 40 8.26 -7.95 -9.60
C ASP A 40 8.41 -6.48 -9.17
N GLN A 41 7.44 -5.94 -8.46
CA GLN A 41 7.48 -4.57 -7.97
C GLN A 41 8.59 -4.36 -6.93
N LEU A 42 8.79 -5.31 -6.02
CA LEU A 42 9.77 -5.23 -4.95
C LEU A 42 11.17 -5.74 -5.35
N THR A 43 11.33 -6.31 -6.51
CA THR A 43 12.65 -6.74 -6.99
C THR A 43 13.43 -5.54 -7.54
N ASP A 44 14.64 -5.32 -7.04
CA ASP A 44 15.53 -4.22 -7.43
C ASP A 44 14.86 -2.85 -7.42
N CYS A 45 14.31 -2.49 -6.25
CA CYS A 45 13.65 -1.21 -6.06
C CYS A 45 14.21 -0.44 -4.86
N VAL A 46 13.82 0.82 -4.78
CA VAL A 46 14.11 1.72 -3.68
C VAL A 46 12.80 2.30 -3.17
N PHE A 47 12.54 2.13 -1.89
CA PHE A 47 11.53 2.89 -1.17
C PHE A 47 12.19 4.21 -0.76
N ASP A 48 11.72 5.30 -1.31
CA ASP A 48 12.26 6.66 -1.14
C ASP A 48 11.15 7.58 -0.64
N GLY A 49 11.24 7.99 0.60
CA GLY A 49 10.16 8.71 1.24
C GLY A 49 10.51 9.36 2.58
N HIS A 50 9.50 9.42 3.44
CA HIS A 50 9.58 10.08 4.73
C HIS A 50 8.85 9.28 5.81
N TRP A 51 9.26 9.50 7.04
CA TRP A 51 8.58 9.01 8.23
C TRP A 51 8.47 10.10 9.28
N CYS A 52 7.51 10.01 10.15
CA CYS A 52 7.35 10.87 11.32
C CYS A 52 6.94 10.05 12.55
N MET A 53 7.09 10.62 13.73
CA MET A 53 6.60 10.04 14.99
C MET A 53 5.23 10.60 15.32
N VAL A 54 4.44 9.80 16.03
CA VAL A 54 3.22 10.25 16.72
C VAL A 54 3.57 10.44 18.18
N GLN A 55 3.50 11.68 18.67
CA GLN A 55 3.76 12.04 20.06
C GLN A 55 2.62 12.94 20.57
N ASP A 56 2.00 12.59 21.69
CA ASP A 56 0.90 13.35 22.30
C ASP A 56 -0.22 13.70 21.30
N GLY A 57 -0.55 12.75 20.42
CA GLY A 57 -1.59 12.92 19.39
C GLY A 57 -1.21 13.87 18.23
N LYS A 58 0.06 14.24 18.10
CA LYS A 58 0.56 15.11 17.04
C LYS A 58 1.63 14.37 16.21
N LEU A 59 1.75 14.75 14.94
CA LEU A 59 2.84 14.30 14.08
C LEU A 59 4.07 15.18 14.31
N SER A 60 5.23 14.54 14.44
CA SER A 60 6.52 15.26 14.44
C SER A 60 6.87 15.76 13.04
N GLU A 61 7.98 16.52 12.95
CA GLU A 61 8.59 16.82 11.64
C GLU A 61 8.95 15.52 10.91
N GLU A 62 8.79 15.54 9.60
CA GLU A 62 9.15 14.42 8.74
C GLU A 62 10.67 14.28 8.59
N LYS A 63 11.13 13.05 8.58
CA LYS A 63 12.51 12.67 8.32
C LYS A 63 12.58 11.81 7.07
N SER A 64 13.56 12.06 6.23
CA SER A 64 13.78 11.26 5.02
C SER A 64 14.16 9.81 5.37
N GLU A 65 13.65 8.88 4.58
CA GLU A 65 14.04 7.47 4.65
C GLU A 65 14.34 6.92 3.26
N LYS A 66 15.19 5.91 3.23
CA LYS A 66 15.51 5.21 1.99
C LYS A 66 15.86 3.76 2.25
N TYR A 67 15.09 2.85 1.68
CA TYR A 67 15.35 1.41 1.75
C TYR A 67 15.60 0.86 0.35
N SER A 68 16.75 0.23 0.16
CA SER A 68 17.04 -0.51 -1.06
C SER A 68 16.60 -1.96 -0.92
N ILE A 69 15.63 -2.39 -1.70
CA ILE A 69 15.13 -3.76 -1.71
C ILE A 69 15.74 -4.47 -2.92
N THR A 70 16.36 -5.62 -2.71
CA THR A 70 16.96 -6.44 -3.77
C THR A 70 15.99 -7.48 -4.29
N SER A 71 15.19 -8.08 -3.40
CA SER A 71 14.19 -9.07 -3.80
C SER A 71 13.11 -9.26 -2.73
N ALA A 72 11.98 -9.81 -3.15
CA ALA A 72 10.95 -10.35 -2.28
C ALA A 72 10.64 -11.79 -2.73
N THR A 73 10.67 -12.74 -1.79
CA THR A 73 10.46 -14.15 -2.08
C THR A 73 9.38 -14.72 -1.18
N LYS A 74 8.39 -15.36 -1.77
CA LYS A 74 7.34 -16.05 -1.02
C LYS A 74 7.93 -17.30 -0.36
N SER A 75 7.70 -17.47 0.94
CA SER A 75 8.22 -18.58 1.76
C SER A 75 7.11 -19.46 2.36
N GLY A 76 5.86 -19.01 2.29
CA GLY A 76 4.71 -19.73 2.80
C GLY A 76 3.41 -19.13 2.25
N GLN A 77 2.26 -19.48 2.81
CA GLN A 77 0.95 -19.02 2.32
C GLN A 77 0.89 -17.48 2.24
N ASP A 78 1.17 -16.81 3.35
CA ASP A 78 1.18 -15.33 3.43
C ASP A 78 2.58 -14.80 3.80
N VAL A 79 3.56 -15.70 3.99
CA VAL A 79 4.90 -15.35 4.48
C VAL A 79 5.82 -15.06 3.32
N TRP A 80 6.49 -13.92 3.41
CA TRP A 80 7.48 -13.47 2.44
C TRP A 80 8.79 -13.10 3.16
N ILE A 81 9.89 -13.22 2.46
CA ILE A 81 11.19 -12.69 2.89
C ILE A 81 11.54 -11.54 1.96
N ILE A 82 11.62 -10.33 2.52
CA ILE A 82 12.10 -9.14 1.80
C ILE A 82 13.58 -8.95 2.14
N TYR A 83 14.43 -8.95 1.12
CA TYR A 83 15.87 -8.69 1.29
C TYR A 83 16.12 -7.20 1.10
N ALA A 84 16.38 -6.50 2.20
CA ALA A 84 16.66 -5.08 2.22
C ALA A 84 18.16 -4.82 2.43
N LYS A 85 18.70 -3.85 1.69
CA LYS A 85 20.06 -3.36 1.93
C LYS A 85 19.99 -2.20 2.92
N MET A 86 20.77 -2.29 3.97
CA MET A 86 20.80 -1.34 5.08
C MET A 86 22.25 -0.95 5.38
N GLN A 87 22.45 0.29 5.79
CA GLN A 87 23.75 0.76 6.27
C GLN A 87 23.90 0.37 7.74
N PHE A 88 24.87 -0.47 8.02
CA PHE A 88 25.22 -0.87 9.37
C PHE A 88 26.72 -0.70 9.63
N ARG A 89 27.08 0.17 10.57
CA ARG A 89 28.47 0.49 10.93
C ARG A 89 29.34 0.85 9.71
N GLY A 90 28.78 1.64 8.80
CA GLY A 90 29.48 2.08 7.57
C GLY A 90 29.60 1.02 6.47
N LYS A 91 29.01 -0.15 6.64
CA LYS A 91 28.95 -1.21 5.62
C LYS A 91 27.51 -1.43 5.16
N GLU A 92 27.33 -1.65 3.86
CA GLU A 92 26.06 -2.09 3.31
C GLU A 92 25.89 -3.60 3.57
N VAL A 93 24.84 -3.98 4.27
CA VAL A 93 24.50 -5.37 4.55
C VAL A 93 23.12 -5.68 3.98
N SER A 94 22.95 -6.89 3.45
CA SER A 94 21.63 -7.38 3.06
C SER A 94 21.00 -8.11 4.24
N VAL A 95 19.82 -7.64 4.65
CA VAL A 95 19.09 -8.19 5.80
C VAL A 95 17.81 -8.85 5.28
N PRO A 96 17.58 -10.15 5.56
CA PRO A 96 16.31 -10.79 5.31
C PRO A 96 15.29 -10.34 6.35
N VAL A 97 14.20 -9.75 5.89
CA VAL A 97 13.10 -9.29 6.76
C VAL A 97 11.89 -10.19 6.50
N PRO A 98 11.52 -11.07 7.45
CA PRO A 98 10.31 -11.86 7.32
C PRO A 98 9.09 -10.97 7.53
N VAL A 99 8.13 -11.05 6.61
CA VAL A 99 6.89 -10.28 6.65
C VAL A 99 5.71 -11.18 6.30
N GLN A 100 4.51 -10.78 6.68
CA GLN A 100 3.29 -11.31 6.11
C GLN A 100 2.76 -10.32 5.07
N VAL A 101 2.23 -10.81 3.95
CA VAL A 101 1.54 -9.99 2.96
C VAL A 101 0.07 -10.34 2.99
N LYS A 102 -0.75 -9.37 3.38
CA LYS A 102 -2.20 -9.45 3.36
C LYS A 102 -2.74 -8.63 2.19
N TRP A 103 -3.90 -8.99 1.69
CA TRP A 103 -4.47 -8.38 0.50
C TRP A 103 -5.77 -7.67 0.82
N ALA A 104 -5.85 -6.39 0.48
CA ALA A 104 -7.06 -5.59 0.46
C ALA A 104 -7.53 -5.46 -1.00
N GLY A 105 -8.31 -6.42 -1.46
CA GLY A 105 -8.62 -6.55 -2.89
C GLY A 105 -7.38 -6.97 -3.69
N ASP A 106 -6.88 -6.11 -4.55
CA ASP A 106 -5.66 -6.27 -5.33
C ASP A 106 -4.42 -5.57 -4.73
N THR A 107 -4.61 -4.91 -3.60
CA THR A 107 -3.60 -4.09 -2.95
C THR A 107 -2.90 -4.87 -1.84
N PRO A 108 -1.57 -5.11 -1.92
CA PRO A 108 -0.82 -5.78 -0.87
C PRO A 108 -0.58 -4.87 0.32
N VAL A 109 -0.70 -5.43 1.52
CA VAL A 109 -0.33 -4.82 2.79
C VAL A 109 0.78 -5.64 3.42
N ILE A 110 1.99 -5.08 3.44
CA ILE A 110 3.14 -5.65 4.12
C ILE A 110 2.92 -5.51 5.63
N THR A 111 2.97 -6.62 6.33
CA THR A 111 2.69 -6.70 7.75
C THR A 111 3.89 -7.27 8.50
N LEU A 112 4.47 -6.45 9.37
CA LEU A 112 5.43 -6.88 10.38
C LEU A 112 4.71 -6.95 11.73
N ASP A 113 4.96 -8.00 12.51
CA ASP A 113 4.47 -8.11 13.86
C ASP A 113 5.61 -8.54 14.80
N LYS A 114 6.14 -7.57 15.53
CA LYS A 114 7.29 -7.72 16.45
C LYS A 114 8.49 -8.42 15.81
N VAL A 115 8.82 -8.02 14.58
CA VAL A 115 9.97 -8.55 13.85
C VAL A 115 11.24 -7.86 14.31
N THR A 116 12.21 -8.64 14.78
CA THR A 116 13.52 -8.13 15.17
C THR A 116 14.44 -8.04 13.96
N ILE A 117 14.88 -6.82 13.66
CA ILE A 117 15.86 -6.53 12.60
C ILE A 117 17.22 -6.35 13.25
N PRO A 118 18.21 -7.20 12.93
CA PRO A 118 19.55 -7.15 13.55
C PRO A 118 20.18 -5.75 13.45
N GLY A 119 20.56 -5.19 14.60
CA GLY A 119 21.19 -3.86 14.69
C GLY A 119 20.24 -2.68 14.66
N MET A 120 18.91 -2.89 14.44
CA MET A 120 17.92 -1.82 14.38
C MET A 120 16.86 -1.91 15.48
N GLY A 121 16.55 -3.11 15.98
CA GLY A 121 15.52 -3.29 16.99
C GLY A 121 14.32 -4.11 16.51
N THR A 122 13.26 -4.12 17.30
CA THR A 122 12.02 -4.87 17.04
C THR A 122 10.92 -3.93 16.60
N TYR A 123 10.34 -4.23 15.45
CA TYR A 123 9.33 -3.39 14.79
C TYR A 123 8.05 -4.15 14.52
N SER A 124 6.96 -3.41 14.58
CA SER A 124 5.69 -3.77 13.94
C SER A 124 5.35 -2.71 12.91
N ALA A 125 4.77 -3.12 11.78
CA ALA A 125 4.38 -2.17 10.74
C ALA A 125 3.19 -2.71 9.93
N ARG A 126 2.46 -1.79 9.32
CA ARG A 126 1.41 -2.05 8.33
C ARG A 126 1.64 -1.08 7.19
N VAL A 127 2.14 -1.58 6.07
CA VAL A 127 2.53 -0.76 4.91
C VAL A 127 1.75 -1.21 3.69
N LEU A 128 0.85 -0.38 3.25
CA LEU A 128 0.12 -0.53 2.00
C LEU A 128 1.04 -0.15 0.84
N VAL A 129 1.02 -0.97 -0.19
CA VAL A 129 1.75 -0.72 -1.44
C VAL A 129 0.72 -0.59 -2.56
N TYR A 130 0.66 0.58 -3.19
CA TYR A 130 -0.26 0.82 -4.30
C TYR A 130 0.46 1.51 -5.46
N GLU A 131 0.43 0.88 -6.62
CA GLU A 131 1.18 1.32 -7.79
C GLU A 131 2.66 1.60 -7.47
N LYS A 132 3.11 2.86 -7.62
CA LYS A 132 4.48 3.28 -7.32
C LYS A 132 4.63 3.98 -5.97
N THR A 133 3.66 3.80 -5.08
CA THR A 133 3.63 4.45 -3.76
C THR A 133 3.56 3.44 -2.63
N TYR A 134 3.97 3.87 -1.45
CA TYR A 134 3.73 3.14 -0.20
C TYR A 134 3.31 4.11 0.89
N ALA A 135 2.49 3.65 1.81
CA ALA A 135 2.11 4.39 3.00
C ALA A 135 1.72 3.44 4.13
N GLY A 136 1.95 3.87 5.36
CA GLY A 136 1.58 3.02 6.48
C GLY A 136 1.94 3.58 7.84
N THR A 137 1.92 2.66 8.82
CA THR A 137 2.28 2.93 10.20
C THR A 137 3.36 1.97 10.66
N TRP A 138 4.15 2.42 11.62
CA TRP A 138 5.18 1.63 12.27
C TRP A 138 5.16 1.85 13.78
N SER A 139 5.67 0.88 14.53
CA SER A 139 5.93 1.02 15.96
C SER A 139 7.17 0.23 16.38
N ALA A 140 7.84 0.74 17.42
CA ALA A 140 9.00 0.10 18.04
C ALA A 140 8.97 0.41 19.54
N GLY A 141 8.72 -0.62 20.36
CA GLY A 141 8.56 -0.45 21.81
C GLY A 141 7.40 0.47 22.18
N ASP A 142 7.70 1.59 22.79
CA ASP A 142 6.78 2.59 23.31
C ASP A 142 6.50 3.77 22.34
N HIS A 143 7.06 3.75 21.16
CA HIS A 143 6.91 4.81 20.16
C HIS A 143 6.53 4.24 18.80
N GLY A 144 6.03 5.11 17.94
CA GLY A 144 5.64 4.76 16.58
C GLY A 144 5.24 5.98 15.78
N GLY A 145 4.82 5.74 14.54
CA GLY A 145 4.52 6.83 13.65
C GLY A 145 3.96 6.38 12.32
N MET A 146 4.12 7.25 11.35
CA MET A 146 3.69 7.05 9.98
C MET A 146 4.89 7.06 9.04
N LEU A 147 4.73 6.44 7.89
CA LEU A 147 5.70 6.46 6.80
C LEU A 147 4.98 6.48 5.45
N HIS A 148 5.61 7.10 4.46
CA HIS A 148 5.08 7.14 3.09
C HIS A 148 6.16 7.52 2.09
N GLY A 149 5.93 7.19 0.83
CA GLY A 149 6.88 7.55 -0.22
C GLY A 149 6.61 6.89 -1.57
N LEU A 150 7.64 6.89 -2.40
CA LEU A 150 7.63 6.34 -3.74
C LEU A 150 8.45 5.05 -3.82
N ILE A 151 8.00 4.15 -4.66
CA ILE A 151 8.75 2.94 -5.04
C ILE A 151 9.36 3.20 -6.41
N LYS A 152 10.68 3.29 -6.45
CA LYS A 152 11.46 3.55 -7.67
C LYS A 152 12.22 2.28 -8.06
N LYS A 153 12.18 1.89 -9.32
CA LYS A 153 13.08 0.83 -9.82
C LYS A 153 14.51 1.35 -9.81
N LYS A 154 15.46 0.48 -9.48
CA LYS A 154 16.87 0.80 -9.70
C LYS A 154 17.13 0.83 -11.19
N GLU A 155 17.78 1.88 -11.64
CA GLU A 155 18.31 1.89 -13.01
C GLU A 155 19.36 0.79 -13.11
N SER A 156 19.19 -0.12 -14.06
CA SER A 156 20.27 -1.04 -14.43
C SER A 156 21.43 -0.17 -14.93
N LYS A 157 22.57 -0.21 -14.24
CA LYS A 157 23.78 0.33 -14.84
C LYS A 157 23.98 -0.41 -16.14
N ALA A 158 23.80 0.28 -17.26
CA ALA A 158 24.30 -0.21 -18.54
C ALA A 158 25.82 -0.35 -18.39
N GLU A 159 26.33 -1.57 -18.51
CA GLU A 159 27.75 -1.84 -18.67
C GLU A 159 28.24 -1.30 -20.01
#